data_c62439b5c594cf4c8781987d51c31ae7
#
_entry.id   c62439b5c594cf4c8781987d51c31ae7
#
_cell.length_a   1.000
_cell.length_b   1.000
_cell.length_c   1.000
_cell.angle_alpha   90.00
_cell.angle_beta   90.00
_cell.angle_gamma   90.00
#
_symmetry.space_group_name_H-M   'P 1'
#
loop_
_entity.id
_entity.type
_entity.pdbx_description
1 polymer ?
#
loop_
_entity_poly.entity_id
_entity_poly.type
_entity_poly.pdbx_seq_one_letter_code
_entity_poly.pdbx_strand_id
1 'polypeptide(L)'
;IRDEGATGRGSKPKAGLTGFSVSNLNIPDYPLPWETAPEKPDHISSPLDIMIDGPIGGASYNNEFGRPNIAGYFRVFEQKVDGKNYGYHKPIMLAGGVGNISDNHTHKKLLHENVLLIQLGIESVAKVLIVNI
;
A
#
# COMPACT_ATOMS: atom_id res chain seq x y z
N ILE A 1 0.46 6.41 -4.29
CA ILE A 1 -0.26 7.07 -5.41
C ILE A 1 -1.38 7.94 -4.87
N ARG A 2 -2.29 7.41 -4.08
CA ARG A 2 -3.42 8.18 -3.54
C ARG A 2 -2.95 9.39 -2.72
N ASP A 3 -1.99 9.23 -1.86
CA ASP A 3 -1.45 10.29 -1.01
C ASP A 3 -0.72 11.36 -1.83
N GLU A 4 0.03 10.95 -2.84
CA GLU A 4 0.66 11.86 -3.78
C GLU A 4 -0.37 12.64 -4.59
N GLY A 5 -1.45 11.99 -5.04
CA GLY A 5 -2.57 12.67 -5.70
C GLY A 5 -3.24 13.72 -4.83
N ALA A 6 -3.23 13.54 -3.51
CA ALA A 6 -3.83 14.45 -2.53
C ALA A 6 -2.91 15.64 -2.14
N THR A 7 -1.64 15.65 -2.53
CA THR A 7 -0.71 16.73 -2.17
C THR A 7 -0.97 18.07 -2.88
N GLY A 8 -1.83 18.05 -3.87
CA GLY A 8 -2.16 19.22 -4.68
C GLY A 8 -1.58 19.10 -6.09
N ARG A 9 -1.25 20.22 -6.71
CA ARG A 9 -0.76 20.24 -8.09
C ARG A 9 0.71 19.89 -8.19
N GLY A 10 1.07 19.22 -9.29
CA GLY A 10 2.46 19.01 -9.70
C GLY A 10 3.11 17.73 -9.19
N SER A 11 2.51 17.05 -8.24
CA SER A 11 2.99 15.72 -7.82
C SER A 11 2.78 14.69 -8.92
N LYS A 12 3.81 13.90 -9.18
CA LYS A 12 3.84 12.87 -10.23
C LYS A 12 4.32 11.55 -9.64
N PRO A 13 3.41 10.65 -9.23
CA PRO A 13 3.79 9.32 -8.79
C PRO A 13 4.50 8.55 -9.91
N LYS A 14 5.58 7.86 -9.57
CA LYS A 14 6.41 7.10 -10.52
C LYS A 14 6.29 5.61 -10.34
N ALA A 15 6.33 5.14 -9.10
CA ALA A 15 6.20 3.73 -8.77
C ALA A 15 5.60 3.57 -7.38
N GLY A 16 4.81 2.52 -7.20
CA GLY A 16 4.39 2.03 -5.89
C GLY A 16 5.32 0.96 -5.37
N LEU A 17 5.25 0.70 -4.08
CA LEU A 17 6.03 -0.30 -3.38
C LEU A 17 5.17 -0.96 -2.31
N THR A 18 5.20 -2.28 -2.22
CA THR A 18 4.53 -3.01 -1.14
C THR A 18 5.46 -4.03 -0.51
N GLY A 19 5.34 -4.21 0.80
CA GLY A 19 6.07 -5.22 1.54
C GLY A 19 5.17 -5.87 2.59
N PHE A 20 5.42 -7.14 2.89
CA PHE A 20 4.61 -7.93 3.80
C PHE A 20 5.47 -8.67 4.80
N SER A 21 5.02 -8.70 6.07
CA SER A 21 5.55 -9.58 7.10
C SER A 21 4.42 -10.43 7.65
N VAL A 22 4.60 -11.76 7.62
CA VAL A 22 3.61 -12.75 8.03
C VAL A 22 4.26 -13.83 8.89
N SER A 23 3.43 -14.67 9.54
CA SER A 23 3.90 -15.90 10.19
C SER A 23 4.17 -17.00 9.17
N ASN A 24 4.47 -18.21 9.62
CA ASN A 24 4.76 -19.35 8.75
C ASN A 24 3.66 -19.58 7.71
N LEU A 25 4.06 -19.91 6.49
CA LEU A 25 3.13 -20.05 5.35
C LEU A 25 2.27 -21.31 5.46
N ASN A 26 2.81 -22.39 6.03
CA ASN A 26 2.15 -23.69 6.11
C ASN A 26 1.60 -24.13 4.73
N ILE A 27 2.48 -24.15 3.72
CA ILE A 27 2.10 -24.48 2.35
C ILE A 27 1.55 -25.91 2.32
N PRO A 28 0.34 -26.15 1.79
CA PRO A 28 -0.21 -27.51 1.68
C PRO A 28 0.73 -28.43 0.91
N ASP A 29 0.88 -29.66 1.37
CA ASP A 29 1.73 -30.70 0.78
C ASP A 29 3.24 -30.37 0.75
N TYR A 30 3.65 -29.29 1.38
CA TYR A 30 5.07 -28.90 1.48
C TYR A 30 5.43 -28.40 2.89
N PRO A 31 5.29 -29.25 3.92
CA PRO A 31 5.59 -28.85 5.30
C PRO A 31 7.10 -28.64 5.47
N LEU A 32 7.48 -27.55 6.13
CA LEU A 32 8.86 -27.28 6.49
C LEU A 32 9.13 -27.74 7.94
N PRO A 33 10.35 -28.24 8.24
CA PRO A 33 10.67 -28.87 9.53
C PRO A 33 10.48 -27.94 10.76
N TRP A 34 10.49 -26.65 10.55
CA TRP A 34 10.33 -25.64 11.62
C TRP A 34 8.93 -25.07 11.72
N GLU A 35 8.03 -25.40 10.80
CA GLU A 35 6.66 -24.92 10.84
C GLU A 35 5.83 -25.68 11.87
N THR A 36 5.08 -24.94 12.67
CA THR A 36 4.11 -25.46 13.62
C THR A 36 2.69 -25.21 13.12
N ALA A 37 1.71 -25.85 13.75
CA ALA A 37 0.31 -25.57 13.45
C ALA A 37 0.03 -24.05 13.60
N PRO A 38 -0.72 -23.43 12.67
CA PRO A 38 -0.94 -22.00 12.68
C PRO A 38 -1.76 -21.56 13.92
N GLU A 39 -1.22 -20.61 14.65
CA GLU A 39 -1.86 -19.98 15.82
C GLU A 39 -2.37 -18.58 15.45
N LYS A 40 -3.18 -18.46 14.40
CA LYS A 40 -3.75 -17.17 13.99
C LYS A 40 -5.22 -17.07 14.39
N PRO A 41 -5.74 -15.85 14.63
CA PRO A 41 -7.18 -15.63 14.77
C PRO A 41 -7.92 -16.01 13.48
N ASP A 42 -9.09 -16.66 13.61
CA ASP A 42 -9.85 -17.18 12.46
C ASP A 42 -10.28 -16.10 11.46
N HIS A 43 -10.51 -14.87 11.94
CA HIS A 43 -10.92 -13.73 11.10
C HIS A 43 -9.78 -13.11 10.29
N ILE A 44 -8.54 -13.56 10.46
CA ILE A 44 -7.38 -13.07 9.69
C ILE A 44 -7.06 -14.09 8.59
N SER A 45 -6.85 -13.63 7.37
CA SER A 45 -6.42 -14.45 6.23
C SER A 45 -5.13 -15.22 6.55
N SER A 46 -4.96 -16.37 5.92
CA SER A 46 -3.74 -17.14 6.11
C SER A 46 -2.50 -16.40 5.58
N PRO A 47 -1.31 -16.66 6.14
CA PRO A 47 -0.07 -16.09 5.60
C PRO A 47 0.14 -16.42 4.12
N LEU A 48 -0.27 -17.61 3.68
CA LEU A 48 -0.18 -18.03 2.28
C LEU A 48 -1.12 -17.21 1.37
N ASP A 49 -2.37 -16.99 1.80
CA ASP A 49 -3.31 -16.16 1.03
C ASP A 49 -2.78 -14.72 0.90
N ILE A 50 -2.21 -14.17 1.97
CA ILE A 50 -1.60 -12.83 1.95
C ILE A 50 -0.42 -12.77 1.00
N MET A 51 0.40 -13.84 0.94
CA MET A 51 1.52 -13.93 0.01
C MET A 51 1.06 -13.93 -1.45
N ILE A 52 -0.06 -14.59 -1.74
CA ILE A 52 -0.60 -14.72 -3.09
C ILE A 52 -1.34 -13.44 -3.50
N ASP A 53 -2.28 -12.99 -2.67
CA ASP A 53 -3.23 -11.94 -3.04
C ASP A 53 -2.69 -10.52 -2.79
N GLY A 54 -1.85 -10.34 -1.77
CA GLY A 54 -1.34 -9.03 -1.40
C GLY A 54 -0.56 -8.32 -2.52
N PRO A 55 0.42 -8.98 -3.16
CA PRO A 55 1.14 -8.40 -4.31
C PRO A 55 0.23 -8.13 -5.51
N ILE A 56 -0.75 -8.99 -5.76
CA ILE A 56 -1.73 -8.82 -6.85
C ILE A 56 -2.56 -7.56 -6.61
N GLY A 57 -3.06 -7.36 -5.38
CA GLY A 57 -3.82 -6.17 -5.03
C GLY A 57 -3.02 -4.89 -5.21
N GLY A 58 -1.77 -4.86 -4.76
CA GLY A 58 -0.87 -3.73 -4.96
C GLY A 58 -0.59 -3.43 -6.44
N ALA A 59 -0.31 -4.46 -7.22
CA ALA A 59 -0.07 -4.34 -8.65
C ALA A 59 -1.30 -3.83 -9.41
N SER A 60 -2.48 -4.38 -9.13
CA SER A 60 -3.74 -3.98 -9.76
C SER A 60 -4.04 -2.51 -9.52
N TYR A 61 -3.90 -2.04 -8.28
CA TYR A 61 -4.13 -0.64 -7.94
C TYR A 61 -3.18 0.30 -8.69
N ASN A 62 -1.88 -0.02 -8.73
CA ASN A 62 -0.91 0.80 -9.44
C ASN A 62 -1.15 0.81 -10.95
N ASN A 63 -1.59 -0.33 -11.51
CA ASN A 63 -1.86 -0.45 -12.93
C ASN A 63 -2.98 0.47 -13.42
N GLU A 64 -3.99 0.76 -12.60
CA GLU A 64 -5.04 1.72 -12.93
C GLU A 64 -4.49 3.13 -13.19
N PHE A 65 -3.35 3.46 -12.61
CA PHE A 65 -2.65 4.73 -12.81
C PHE A 65 -1.51 4.64 -13.82
N GLY A 66 -1.35 3.50 -14.48
CA GLY A 66 -0.24 3.27 -15.42
C GLY A 66 1.14 3.38 -14.75
N ARG A 67 1.27 2.89 -13.52
CA ARG A 67 2.52 2.92 -12.74
C ARG A 67 2.91 1.52 -12.29
N PRO A 68 4.21 1.19 -12.30
CA PRO A 68 4.65 -0.09 -11.78
C PRO A 68 4.46 -0.18 -10.27
N ASN A 69 4.14 -1.37 -9.79
CA ASN A 69 4.29 -1.73 -8.38
C ASN A 69 5.56 -2.54 -8.22
N ILE A 70 6.53 -1.98 -7.51
CA ILE A 70 7.79 -2.66 -7.23
C ILE A 70 7.60 -3.51 -5.98
N ALA A 71 7.90 -4.80 -6.07
CA ALA A 71 7.90 -5.67 -4.91
C ALA A 71 8.99 -5.19 -3.94
N GLY A 72 8.58 -4.78 -2.76
CA GLY A 72 9.49 -4.34 -1.71
C GLY A 72 10.15 -5.53 -1.04
N TYR A 73 9.38 -6.26 -0.26
CA TYR A 73 9.84 -7.48 0.39
C TYR A 73 8.66 -8.38 0.78
N PHE A 74 8.98 -9.66 0.99
CA PHE A 74 8.12 -10.60 1.69
C PHE A 74 8.95 -11.29 2.79
N ARG A 75 8.49 -11.22 4.04
CA ARG A 75 9.17 -11.78 5.21
C ARG A 75 8.25 -12.71 5.96
N VAL A 76 8.78 -13.89 6.28
CA VAL A 76 8.15 -14.87 7.14
C VAL A 76 8.95 -14.94 8.43
N PHE A 77 8.27 -14.85 9.57
CA PHE A 77 8.90 -15.06 10.87
C PHE A 77 7.92 -15.65 11.87
N GLU A 78 8.33 -16.76 12.44
CA GLU A 78 7.70 -17.36 13.60
C GLU A 78 8.77 -18.12 14.38
N GLN A 79 8.79 -17.94 15.69
CA GLN A 79 9.76 -18.61 16.56
C GLN A 79 9.14 -18.92 17.92
N LYS A 80 9.43 -20.10 18.43
CA LYS A 80 9.05 -20.50 19.78
C LYS A 80 10.18 -20.16 20.76
N VAL A 81 9.87 -19.34 21.77
CA VAL A 81 10.80 -18.96 22.84
C VAL A 81 10.09 -19.16 24.17
N ASP A 82 10.72 -19.92 25.07
CA ASP A 82 10.18 -20.21 26.42
C ASP A 82 8.73 -20.72 26.41
N GLY A 83 8.40 -21.58 25.46
CA GLY A 83 7.07 -22.18 25.31
C GLY A 83 6.02 -21.28 24.67
N LYS A 84 6.34 -20.03 24.32
CA LYS A 84 5.46 -19.08 23.63
C LYS A 84 5.86 -18.91 22.18
N ASN A 85 4.87 -18.84 21.29
CA ASN A 85 5.10 -18.55 19.89
C ASN A 85 5.11 -17.04 19.65
N TYR A 86 6.16 -16.59 18.97
CA TYR A 86 6.34 -15.20 18.51
C TYR A 86 6.36 -15.20 17.00
N GLY A 87 5.53 -14.38 16.39
CA GLY A 87 5.43 -14.29 14.94
C GLY A 87 4.52 -13.16 14.50
N TYR A 88 4.45 -12.94 13.21
CA TYR A 88 3.53 -11.96 12.63
C TYR A 88 2.12 -12.56 12.43
N HIS A 89 1.53 -13.12 13.49
CA HIS A 89 0.14 -13.66 13.44
C HIS A 89 -0.86 -12.57 13.12
N LYS A 90 -0.58 -11.33 13.50
CA LYS A 90 -1.20 -10.12 12.95
C LYS A 90 -0.28 -9.58 11.86
N PRO A 91 -0.60 -9.76 10.59
CA PRO A 91 0.27 -9.38 9.49
C PRO A 91 0.59 -7.89 9.46
N ILE A 92 1.76 -7.55 8.96
CA ILE A 92 2.14 -6.16 8.70
C ILE A 92 2.26 -5.97 7.20
N MET A 93 1.59 -4.96 6.68
CA MET A 93 1.77 -4.48 5.33
C MET A 93 2.42 -3.10 5.38
N LEU A 94 3.51 -2.94 4.63
CA LEU A 94 4.10 -1.65 4.34
C LEU A 94 3.74 -1.24 2.92
N ALA A 95 3.28 -0.01 2.78
CA ALA A 95 3.04 0.59 1.48
C ALA A 95 3.93 1.83 1.35
N GLY A 96 4.54 1.97 0.20
CA GLY A 96 5.42 3.09 -0.10
C GLY A 96 5.37 3.44 -1.58
N GLY A 97 6.25 4.32 -1.97
CA GLY A 97 6.36 4.70 -3.36
C GLY A 97 7.39 5.81 -3.56
N VAL A 98 7.60 6.12 -4.82
CA VAL A 98 8.46 7.21 -5.25
C VAL A 98 7.72 8.06 -6.29
N GLY A 99 7.87 9.34 -6.16
CA GLY A 99 7.36 10.31 -7.11
C GLY A 99 8.27 11.52 -7.19
N ASN A 100 7.90 12.47 -8.01
CA ASN A 100 8.59 13.74 -8.07
C ASN A 100 7.59 14.91 -8.13
N ILE A 101 8.05 16.04 -7.65
CA ILE A 101 7.32 17.30 -7.69
C ILE A 101 8.31 18.41 -8.04
N SER A 102 7.85 19.41 -8.78
CA SER A 102 8.64 20.61 -9.02
C SER A 102 8.78 21.43 -7.74
N ASP A 103 9.95 22.00 -7.49
CA ASP A 103 10.21 22.83 -6.32
C ASP A 103 9.19 23.96 -6.13
N ASN A 104 8.75 24.58 -7.21
CA ASN A 104 7.72 25.61 -7.21
C ASN A 104 6.33 25.13 -6.70
N HIS A 105 6.14 23.83 -6.54
CA HIS A 105 4.88 23.22 -6.09
C HIS A 105 4.99 22.54 -4.71
N THR A 106 6.16 22.58 -4.08
CA THR A 106 6.38 21.94 -2.77
C THR A 106 5.66 22.63 -1.63
N HIS A 107 5.38 23.93 -1.79
CA HIS A 107 4.64 24.71 -0.80
C HIS A 107 3.27 25.11 -1.35
N LYS A 108 2.26 25.07 -0.48
CA LYS A 108 0.91 25.58 -0.80
C LYS A 108 0.98 27.09 -0.98
N LYS A 109 0.39 27.56 -2.05
CA LYS A 109 0.24 29.01 -2.29
C LYS A 109 -1.07 29.50 -1.67
N LEU A 110 -1.04 30.71 -1.14
CA LEU A 110 -2.26 31.40 -0.73
C LEU A 110 -3.09 31.68 -1.98
N LEU A 111 -4.39 31.46 -1.86
CA LEU A 111 -5.34 31.80 -2.91
C LEU A 111 -5.64 33.29 -2.81
N HIS A 112 -5.66 33.98 -3.94
CA HIS A 112 -6.05 35.36 -4.02
C HIS A 112 -7.59 35.47 -4.05
N GLU A 113 -8.10 36.66 -3.81
CA GLU A 113 -9.53 36.97 -4.02
C GLU A 113 -9.91 36.73 -5.50
N ASN A 114 -11.16 36.33 -5.72
CA ASN A 114 -11.72 36.02 -7.05
C ASN A 114 -11.17 34.77 -7.74
N VAL A 115 -10.62 33.81 -6.99
CA VAL A 115 -10.27 32.48 -7.52
C VAL A 115 -11.52 31.64 -7.72
N LEU A 116 -11.67 31.05 -8.90
CA LEU A 116 -12.79 30.16 -9.19
C LEU A 116 -12.49 28.73 -8.70
N LEU A 117 -13.46 28.16 -8.01
CA LEU A 117 -13.48 26.75 -7.65
C LEU A 117 -14.32 26.00 -8.69
N ILE A 118 -13.66 25.19 -9.50
CA ILE A 118 -14.32 24.40 -10.55
C ILE A 118 -14.31 22.93 -10.15
N GLN A 119 -15.49 22.34 -10.03
CA GLN A 119 -15.66 20.92 -9.80
C GLN A 119 -15.93 20.21 -11.14
N LEU A 120 -15.11 19.19 -11.45
CA LEU A 120 -15.26 18.36 -12.63
C LEU A 120 -15.50 16.92 -12.20
N GLY A 121 -16.57 16.32 -12.68
CA GLY A 121 -16.92 14.92 -12.41
C GLY A 121 -18.36 14.75 -11.91
N ILE A 122 -18.76 13.50 -11.75
CA ILE A 122 -20.03 13.11 -11.13
C ILE A 122 -19.83 12.96 -9.62
N GLU A 123 -20.89 13.05 -8.84
CA GLU A 123 -20.87 13.11 -7.36
C GLU A 123 -19.97 12.11 -6.63
N SER A 124 -19.76 10.92 -7.20
CA SER A 124 -18.92 9.88 -6.59
C SER A 124 -17.42 9.95 -6.94
N VAL A 125 -17.03 10.75 -7.94
CA VAL A 125 -15.65 10.83 -8.46
C VAL A 125 -15.25 12.28 -8.77
N ALA A 126 -15.75 13.22 -8.02
CA ALA A 126 -15.49 14.64 -8.26
C ALA A 126 -14.00 14.99 -8.03
N LYS A 127 -13.38 15.58 -9.04
CA LYS A 127 -12.09 16.27 -8.89
C LYS A 127 -12.33 17.77 -8.81
N VAL A 128 -11.74 18.40 -7.81
CA VAL A 128 -11.80 19.83 -7.64
C VAL A 128 -10.55 20.45 -8.26
N LEU A 129 -10.74 21.32 -9.23
CA LEU A 129 -9.67 22.09 -9.85
C LEU A 129 -9.79 23.56 -9.43
N ILE A 130 -8.73 24.11 -8.89
CA ILE A 130 -8.65 25.53 -8.55
C ILE A 130 -7.94 26.23 -9.70
N VAL A 131 -8.64 27.12 -10.39
CA VAL A 131 -8.09 27.91 -11.49
C VAL A 131 -7.93 29.36 -11.05
N ASN A 132 -6.70 29.87 -11.13
CA ASN A 132 -6.42 31.30 -11.08
C ASN A 132 -6.64 31.88 -12.47
N ILE A 133 -7.49 32.85 -12.58
CA ILE A 133 -7.67 33.69 -13.76
C ILE A 133 -6.77 34.90 -13.62
#